data_28b772874289fd07f545d15b916a3c88
#
_entry.id   28b772874289fd07f545d15b916a3c88
#
_cell.length_a   1.000
_cell.length_b   1.000
_cell.length_c   1.000
_cell.angle_alpha   90.00
_cell.angle_beta   90.00
_cell.angle_gamma   90.00
#
_symmetry.space_group_name_H-M   'P 1'
#
loop_
_entity.id
_entity.type
_entity.pdbx_description
1 polymer ?
#
loop_
_entity_poly.entity_id
_entity_poly.type
_entity_poly.pdbx_seq_one_letter_code
_entity_poly.pdbx_strand_id
1 'polypeptide(L)'
;MYFLIRYAVYVLTIFMIWNISSTVNASVKDENRTKNEIIQLKMNYYFQFHDISIPWYYLAAVNQYERNIQDVRSDIPKRESVVAIQIPGDYWSGLLNPMKNDNNLLSIKFFDGMGLDGNGDGLADQHNDDDVLFTMAKYLSDYGNSEDDFKLALMDYYRNEV
;
A
#
# COMPACT_ATOMS: atom_id res chain seq x y z
N MET A 1 27.41 -44.57 3.80
CA MET A 1 27.67 -43.14 3.68
C MET A 1 27.28 -42.56 2.30
N TYR A 2 27.58 -43.21 1.18
CA TYR A 2 27.19 -42.73 -0.17
C TYR A 2 25.68 -42.69 -0.45
N PHE A 3 24.88 -43.54 0.16
CA PHE A 3 23.42 -43.58 -0.04
C PHE A 3 22.72 -42.37 0.58
N LEU A 4 23.15 -41.90 1.75
CA LEU A 4 22.58 -40.72 2.44
C LEU A 4 22.85 -39.41 1.69
N ILE A 5 24.03 -39.31 1.08
CA ILE A 5 24.41 -38.11 0.30
C ILE A 5 23.55 -38.00 -0.98
N ARG A 6 23.30 -39.13 -1.66
CA ARG A 6 22.43 -39.15 -2.84
C ARG A 6 20.98 -38.74 -2.50
N TYR A 7 20.43 -39.20 -1.37
CA TYR A 7 19.09 -38.84 -0.92
C TYR A 7 19.00 -37.34 -0.58
N ALA A 8 19.99 -36.79 0.10
CA ALA A 8 20.04 -35.37 0.43
C ALA A 8 20.07 -34.47 -0.81
N VAL A 9 20.82 -34.86 -1.85
CA VAL A 9 20.87 -34.12 -3.13
C VAL A 9 19.52 -34.17 -3.85
N TYR A 10 18.82 -35.32 -3.87
CA TYR A 10 17.50 -35.44 -4.48
C TYR A 10 16.44 -34.59 -3.76
N VAL A 11 16.45 -34.58 -2.43
CA VAL A 11 15.52 -33.74 -1.64
C VAL A 11 15.78 -32.27 -1.87
N LEU A 12 17.04 -31.83 -1.93
CA LEU A 12 17.42 -30.45 -2.21
C LEU A 12 17.01 -30.02 -3.63
N THR A 13 17.16 -30.87 -4.64
CA THR A 13 16.76 -30.55 -6.01
C THR A 13 15.24 -30.44 -6.16
N ILE A 14 14.48 -31.33 -5.51
CA ILE A 14 13.01 -31.26 -5.49
C ILE A 14 12.53 -29.98 -4.79
N PHE A 15 13.16 -29.59 -3.67
CA PHE A 15 12.83 -28.37 -2.95
C PHE A 15 13.15 -27.10 -3.76
N MET A 16 14.29 -27.10 -4.49
CA MET A 16 14.64 -26.01 -5.41
C MET A 16 13.64 -25.89 -6.57
N ILE A 17 13.23 -27.01 -7.18
CA ILE A 17 12.26 -27.01 -8.27
C ILE A 17 10.89 -26.53 -7.79
N TRP A 18 10.46 -26.89 -6.59
CA TRP A 18 9.19 -26.41 -6.02
C TRP A 18 9.20 -24.92 -5.75
N ASN A 19 10.29 -24.37 -5.21
CA ASN A 19 10.41 -22.93 -4.98
C ASN A 19 10.43 -22.12 -6.30
N ILE A 20 11.11 -22.62 -7.33
CA ILE A 20 11.11 -21.99 -8.66
C ILE A 20 9.71 -22.03 -9.28
N SER A 21 8.99 -23.14 -9.16
CA SER A 21 7.64 -23.30 -9.70
C SER A 21 6.63 -22.38 -8.97
N SER A 22 6.78 -22.15 -7.67
CA SER A 22 5.90 -21.28 -6.91
C SER A 22 6.13 -19.79 -7.25
N THR A 23 7.38 -19.38 -7.46
CA THR A 23 7.70 -17.99 -7.86
C THR A 23 7.29 -17.69 -9.29
N VAL A 24 7.48 -18.62 -10.22
CA VAL A 24 7.03 -18.49 -11.63
C VAL A 24 5.51 -18.45 -11.70
N ASN A 25 4.79 -19.27 -10.94
CA ASN A 25 3.33 -19.24 -10.91
C ASN A 25 2.76 -17.96 -10.28
N ALA A 26 3.46 -17.35 -9.32
CA ALA A 26 3.06 -16.06 -8.76
C ALA A 26 3.21 -14.92 -9.77
N SER A 27 4.32 -14.86 -10.53
CA SER A 27 4.56 -13.82 -11.52
C SER A 27 3.65 -13.94 -12.75
N VAL A 28 3.38 -15.17 -13.22
CA VAL A 28 2.45 -15.44 -14.34
C VAL A 28 1.00 -15.15 -13.96
N LYS A 29 0.65 -15.27 -12.66
CA LYS A 29 -0.70 -14.97 -12.18
C LYS A 29 -1.02 -13.49 -12.18
N ASP A 30 -0.02 -12.62 -12.06
CA ASP A 30 -0.21 -11.16 -12.07
C ASP A 30 -0.44 -10.59 -13.48
N GLU A 31 0.16 -11.18 -14.50
CA GLU A 31 0.07 -10.70 -15.87
C GLU A 31 -1.25 -11.07 -16.57
N ASN A 32 -2.03 -12.03 -16.03
CA ASN A 32 -3.27 -12.54 -16.63
C ASN A 32 -4.54 -12.29 -15.80
N ARG A 33 -4.52 -11.37 -14.83
CA ARG A 33 -5.73 -11.05 -14.06
C ARG A 33 -6.77 -10.40 -14.95
N THR A 34 -7.97 -10.96 -14.94
CA THR A 34 -9.12 -10.34 -15.62
C THR A 34 -9.50 -9.03 -14.93
N LYS A 35 -10.16 -8.13 -15.67
CA LYS A 35 -10.69 -6.88 -15.10
C LYS A 35 -11.52 -7.12 -13.83
N ASN A 36 -12.28 -8.22 -13.79
CA ASN A 36 -13.12 -8.56 -12.63
C ASN A 36 -12.29 -8.97 -11.42
N GLU A 37 -11.20 -9.71 -11.59
CA GLU A 37 -10.29 -10.08 -10.51
C GLU A 37 -9.59 -8.86 -9.92
N ILE A 38 -9.18 -7.91 -10.75
CA ILE A 38 -8.61 -6.64 -10.29
C ILE A 38 -9.63 -5.82 -9.50
N ILE A 39 -10.88 -5.78 -9.96
CA ILE A 39 -11.97 -5.09 -9.23
C ILE A 39 -12.21 -5.75 -7.87
N GLN A 40 -12.29 -7.09 -7.81
CA GLN A 40 -12.48 -7.82 -6.56
C GLN A 40 -11.32 -7.60 -5.58
N LEU A 41 -10.08 -7.63 -6.09
CA LEU A 41 -8.91 -7.35 -5.28
C LEU A 41 -8.96 -5.93 -4.68
N LYS A 42 -9.27 -4.92 -5.49
CA LYS A 42 -9.42 -3.53 -5.02
C LYS A 42 -10.53 -3.40 -3.97
N MET A 43 -11.67 -4.05 -4.20
CA MET A 43 -12.77 -4.04 -3.24
C MET A 43 -12.36 -4.63 -1.89
N ASN A 44 -11.61 -5.75 -1.89
CA ASN A 44 -11.12 -6.36 -0.66
C ASN A 44 -10.20 -5.40 0.11
N TYR A 45 -9.30 -4.70 -0.57
CA TYR A 45 -8.44 -3.69 0.07
C TYR A 45 -9.24 -2.56 0.72
N TYR A 46 -10.28 -2.05 0.08
CA TYR A 46 -11.06 -0.96 0.66
C TYR A 46 -11.95 -1.42 1.80
N PHE A 47 -12.49 -2.64 1.73
CA PHE A 47 -13.37 -3.19 2.77
C PHE A 47 -12.64 -3.62 4.04
N GLN A 48 -11.34 -3.94 3.99
CA GLN A 48 -10.61 -4.34 5.20
C GLN A 48 -10.55 -3.24 6.26
N PHE A 49 -10.71 -1.98 5.86
CA PHE A 49 -10.71 -0.83 6.78
C PHE A 49 -12.12 -0.30 7.10
N HIS A 50 -13.16 -1.13 6.98
CA HIS A 50 -14.54 -0.75 7.27
C HIS A 50 -14.76 -0.28 8.72
N ASP A 51 -13.92 -0.73 9.66
CA ASP A 51 -13.97 -0.33 11.08
C ASP A 51 -13.51 1.14 11.31
N ILE A 52 -12.84 1.74 10.32
CA ILE A 52 -12.48 3.15 10.34
C ILE A 52 -13.65 3.98 9.82
N SER A 53 -14.75 4.00 10.39
CA SER A 53 -15.96 4.85 10.23
C SER A 53 -16.08 5.73 8.96
N ILE A 54 -15.36 5.42 7.87
CA ILE A 54 -15.48 6.11 6.59
C ILE A 54 -16.05 5.18 5.51
N PRO A 55 -16.86 5.70 4.58
CA PRO A 55 -17.33 4.93 3.44
C PRO A 55 -16.16 4.47 2.56
N TRP A 56 -16.10 3.17 2.25
CA TRP A 56 -15.05 2.56 1.42
C TRP A 56 -14.84 3.26 0.06
N TYR A 57 -15.91 3.82 -0.50
CA TYR A 57 -15.86 4.50 -1.79
C TYR A 57 -15.07 5.82 -1.76
N TYR A 58 -14.84 6.43 -0.60
CA TYR A 58 -13.92 7.56 -0.47
C TYR A 58 -12.47 7.14 -0.72
N LEU A 59 -12.03 6.03 -0.14
CA LEU A 59 -10.71 5.46 -0.45
C LEU A 59 -10.59 5.09 -1.94
N ALA A 60 -11.64 4.49 -2.50
CA ALA A 60 -11.69 4.14 -3.91
C ALA A 60 -11.58 5.38 -4.82
N ALA A 61 -12.25 6.48 -4.44
CA ALA A 61 -12.20 7.74 -5.17
C ALA A 61 -10.80 8.36 -5.14
N VAL A 62 -10.15 8.42 -3.97
CA VAL A 62 -8.77 8.91 -3.84
C VAL A 62 -7.82 8.04 -4.67
N ASN A 63 -7.89 6.73 -4.54
CA ASN A 63 -7.05 5.80 -5.28
C ASN A 63 -7.22 5.95 -6.81
N GLN A 64 -8.44 6.12 -7.29
CA GLN A 64 -8.68 6.31 -8.71
C GLN A 64 -8.19 7.69 -9.20
N TYR A 65 -8.33 8.73 -8.38
CA TYR A 65 -7.82 10.06 -8.69
C TYR A 65 -6.29 10.05 -8.83
N GLU A 66 -5.58 9.46 -7.85
CA GLU A 66 -4.13 9.27 -7.89
C GLU A 66 -3.68 8.47 -9.12
N ARG A 67 -4.40 7.40 -9.46
CA ARG A 67 -4.12 6.61 -10.67
C ARG A 67 -4.23 7.47 -11.93
N ASN A 68 -5.29 8.26 -12.03
CA ASN A 68 -5.50 9.14 -13.17
C ASN A 68 -4.40 10.20 -13.30
N ILE A 69 -3.96 10.79 -12.18
CA ILE A 69 -2.84 11.75 -12.18
C ILE A 69 -1.56 11.07 -12.69
N GLN A 70 -1.21 9.91 -12.17
CA GLN A 70 -0.02 9.14 -12.58
C GLN A 70 -0.08 8.71 -14.04
N ASP A 71 -1.27 8.53 -14.62
CA ASP A 71 -1.43 8.17 -16.03
C ASP A 71 -1.23 9.36 -16.97
N VAL A 72 -1.50 10.58 -16.52
CA VAL A 72 -1.42 11.83 -17.32
C VAL A 72 -0.08 12.54 -17.12
N ARG A 73 0.50 12.47 -15.93
CA ARG A 73 1.72 13.18 -15.57
C ARG A 73 2.94 12.26 -15.67
N SER A 74 3.85 12.57 -16.58
CA SER A 74 5.09 11.79 -16.75
C SER A 74 6.20 12.13 -15.75
N ASP A 75 6.03 13.22 -14.98
CA ASP A 75 6.94 13.68 -13.94
C ASP A 75 6.70 13.00 -12.59
N ILE A 76 5.57 12.30 -12.43
CA ILE A 76 5.24 11.52 -11.24
C ILE A 76 5.51 10.03 -11.52
N PRO A 77 6.32 9.35 -10.69
CA PRO A 77 6.55 7.93 -10.87
C PRO A 77 5.24 7.14 -10.66
N LYS A 78 4.96 6.22 -11.58
CA LYS A 78 3.80 5.34 -11.45
C LYS A 78 4.04 4.31 -10.36
N ARG A 79 3.06 4.16 -9.48
CA ARG A 79 3.02 3.06 -8.54
C ARG A 79 2.39 1.84 -9.22
N GLU A 80 3.14 0.75 -9.35
CA GLU A 80 2.68 -0.46 -10.06
C GLU A 80 1.76 -1.35 -9.22
N SER A 81 1.62 -1.07 -7.92
CA SER A 81 0.73 -1.80 -7.03
C SER A 81 -0.76 -1.52 -7.31
N VAL A 82 -1.65 -2.27 -6.66
CA VAL A 82 -3.11 -2.08 -6.73
C VAL A 82 -3.51 -0.70 -6.18
N VAL A 83 -2.80 -0.23 -5.15
CA VAL A 83 -2.98 1.08 -4.54
C VAL A 83 -2.11 2.10 -5.25
N ALA A 84 -2.73 3.12 -5.83
CA ALA A 84 -2.05 4.22 -6.51
C ALA A 84 -1.71 5.40 -5.58
N ILE A 85 -2.31 5.45 -4.40
CA ILE A 85 -2.11 6.55 -3.44
C ILE A 85 -0.63 6.66 -3.09
N GLN A 86 -0.08 7.87 -3.25
CA GLN A 86 1.30 8.20 -2.88
C GLN A 86 1.27 9.34 -1.86
N ILE A 87 1.50 9.00 -0.60
CA ILE A 87 1.55 10.00 0.46
C ILE A 87 2.96 10.63 0.44
N PRO A 88 3.09 11.96 0.28
CA PRO A 88 4.39 12.61 0.27
C PRO A 88 5.18 12.35 1.56
N GLY A 89 6.50 12.20 1.45
CA GLY A 89 7.36 11.87 2.59
C GLY A 89 7.29 12.90 3.73
N ASP A 90 7.00 14.17 3.41
CA ASP A 90 6.80 15.22 4.42
C ASP A 90 5.52 15.00 5.25
N TYR A 91 4.47 14.45 4.64
CA TYR A 91 3.28 14.04 5.38
C TYR A 91 3.48 12.69 6.07
N TRP A 92 4.09 11.72 5.36
CA TRP A 92 4.32 10.39 5.90
C TRP A 92 5.14 10.42 7.18
N SER A 93 6.35 10.98 7.09
CA SER A 93 7.33 10.94 8.19
C SER A 93 7.30 12.17 9.09
N GLY A 94 6.59 13.23 8.68
CA GLY A 94 6.58 14.54 9.31
C GLY A 94 7.52 15.55 8.65
N LEU A 95 7.07 16.80 8.59
CA LEU A 95 7.76 17.88 7.88
C LEU A 95 9.21 18.10 8.37
N LEU A 96 9.45 17.97 9.65
CA LEU A 96 10.76 18.18 10.28
C LEU A 96 11.60 16.90 10.38
N ASN A 97 11.07 15.75 9.95
CA ASN A 97 11.85 14.51 9.94
C ASN A 97 12.92 14.58 8.83
N PRO A 98 14.21 14.37 9.15
CA PRO A 98 15.27 14.34 8.16
C PRO A 98 15.18 13.14 7.20
N MET A 99 14.49 12.06 7.60
CA MET A 99 14.27 10.85 6.80
C MET A 99 12.83 10.83 6.27
N LYS A 100 12.64 11.20 4.99
CA LYS A 100 11.32 11.30 4.37
C LYS A 100 10.66 9.95 4.06
N ASN A 101 11.42 8.88 4.13
CA ASN A 101 10.97 7.48 3.99
C ASN A 101 11.13 6.70 5.30
N ASP A 102 11.04 7.39 6.44
CA ASP A 102 11.09 6.76 7.76
C ASP A 102 9.90 5.80 7.91
N ASN A 103 10.16 4.61 8.44
CA ASN A 103 9.16 3.59 8.70
C ASN A 103 9.03 3.24 10.19
N ASN A 104 9.77 3.92 11.05
CA ASN A 104 9.70 3.71 12.49
C ASN A 104 8.53 4.50 13.09
N LEU A 105 7.53 3.81 13.62
CA LEU A 105 6.31 4.41 14.18
C LEU A 105 6.58 5.47 15.27
N LEU A 106 7.57 5.24 16.14
CA LEU A 106 7.91 6.19 17.21
C LEU A 106 8.55 7.45 16.64
N SER A 107 9.41 7.31 15.63
CA SER A 107 10.05 8.42 14.94
C SER A 107 9.02 9.24 14.16
N ILE A 108 8.18 8.59 13.36
CA ILE A 108 7.10 9.23 12.60
C ILE A 108 6.20 10.04 13.55
N LYS A 109 5.77 9.43 14.66
CA LYS A 109 4.96 10.10 15.67
C LYS A 109 5.69 11.27 16.34
N PHE A 110 6.99 11.14 16.58
CA PHE A 110 7.80 12.20 17.20
C PHE A 110 7.87 13.45 16.31
N PHE A 111 7.94 13.26 14.99
CA PHE A 111 8.00 14.34 14.02
C PHE A 111 6.63 14.75 13.45
N ASP A 112 5.54 14.31 14.08
CA ASP A 112 4.15 14.61 13.68
C ASP A 112 3.83 14.13 12.26
N GLY A 113 4.40 13.01 11.85
CA GLY A 113 4.06 12.34 10.61
C GLY A 113 2.77 11.53 10.74
N MET A 114 2.08 11.33 9.61
CA MET A 114 0.81 10.61 9.58
C MET A 114 0.93 9.11 9.31
N GLY A 115 2.12 8.61 8.93
CA GLY A 115 2.34 7.22 8.54
C GLY A 115 1.98 6.23 9.66
N LEU A 116 1.18 5.22 9.32
CA LEU A 116 0.65 4.21 10.25
C LEU A 116 0.93 2.80 9.73
N ASP A 117 1.03 1.86 10.66
CA ASP A 117 1.12 0.43 10.39
C ASP A 117 -0.30 -0.14 10.16
N GLY A 118 -0.61 -0.46 8.93
CA GLY A 118 -1.90 -0.99 8.52
C GLY A 118 -1.95 -2.52 8.45
N ASN A 119 -0.80 -3.19 8.29
CA ASN A 119 -0.68 -4.64 8.20
C ASN A 119 -0.32 -5.31 9.53
N GLY A 120 0.07 -4.54 10.57
CA GLY A 120 0.39 -5.04 11.90
C GLY A 120 1.80 -5.63 12.03
N ASP A 121 2.74 -5.29 11.15
CA ASP A 121 4.12 -5.79 11.20
C ASP A 121 5.06 -4.96 12.10
N GLY A 122 4.56 -3.85 12.65
CA GLY A 122 5.29 -2.94 13.56
C GLY A 122 6.05 -1.82 12.84
N LEU A 123 5.91 -1.70 11.54
CA LEU A 123 6.49 -0.64 10.73
C LEU A 123 5.39 0.15 10.02
N ALA A 124 5.69 1.35 9.57
CA ALA A 124 4.84 2.11 8.66
C ALA A 124 5.60 2.31 7.34
N ASP A 125 5.33 1.47 6.36
CA ASP A 125 6.02 1.51 5.07
C ASP A 125 5.16 2.19 4.00
N GLN A 126 5.58 3.36 3.53
CA GLN A 126 4.88 4.10 2.47
C GLN A 126 4.84 3.36 1.11
N HIS A 127 5.54 2.22 0.97
CA HIS A 127 5.46 1.35 -0.20
C HIS A 127 4.53 0.14 0.03
N ASN A 128 4.10 -0.11 1.26
CA ASN A 128 3.12 -1.14 1.58
C ASN A 128 1.70 -0.63 1.32
N ASP A 129 0.89 -1.39 0.59
CA ASP A 129 -0.47 -1.00 0.22
C ASP A 129 -1.41 -0.90 1.43
N ASP A 130 -1.28 -1.79 2.41
CA ASP A 130 -2.12 -1.80 3.61
C ASP A 130 -1.82 -0.59 4.50
N ASP A 131 -0.54 -0.24 4.69
CA ASP A 131 -0.12 0.90 5.48
C ASP A 131 -0.58 2.22 4.86
N VAL A 132 -0.44 2.34 3.54
CA VAL A 132 -0.88 3.53 2.80
C VAL A 132 -2.39 3.71 2.86
N LEU A 133 -3.16 2.64 2.65
CA LEU A 133 -4.62 2.69 2.73
C LEU A 133 -5.11 2.97 4.15
N PHE A 134 -4.51 2.32 5.16
CA PHE A 134 -4.85 2.56 6.55
C PHE A 134 -4.57 4.00 6.96
N THR A 135 -3.40 4.51 6.60
CA THR A 135 -3.01 5.90 6.84
C THR A 135 -3.99 6.88 6.20
N MET A 136 -4.32 6.68 4.91
CA MET A 136 -5.27 7.55 4.21
C MET A 136 -6.68 7.43 4.80
N ALA A 137 -7.14 6.21 5.13
CA ALA A 137 -8.43 6.01 5.77
C ALA A 137 -8.52 6.75 7.11
N LYS A 138 -7.47 6.67 7.92
CA LYS A 138 -7.39 7.38 9.20
C LYS A 138 -7.39 8.90 9.01
N TYR A 139 -6.58 9.41 8.08
CA TYR A 139 -6.56 10.83 7.74
C TYR A 139 -7.97 11.35 7.36
N LEU A 140 -8.65 10.66 6.46
CA LEU A 140 -10.00 11.04 6.05
C LEU A 140 -10.99 10.99 7.23
N SER A 141 -10.88 9.96 8.08
CA SER A 141 -11.79 9.78 9.23
C SER A 141 -11.64 10.87 10.30
N ASP A 142 -10.47 11.49 10.40
CA ASP A 142 -10.21 12.57 11.36
C ASP A 142 -10.96 13.86 11.00
N TYR A 143 -11.37 14.02 9.73
CA TYR A 143 -12.27 15.11 9.32
C TYR A 143 -13.74 14.81 9.55
N GLY A 144 -14.12 13.54 9.54
CA GLY A 144 -15.50 13.07 9.70
C GLY A 144 -15.89 12.07 8.60
N ASN A 145 -17.19 11.82 8.46
CA ASN A 145 -17.70 10.78 7.54
C ASN A 145 -18.74 11.29 6.53
N SER A 146 -19.04 12.59 6.56
CA SER A 146 -19.94 13.22 5.58
C SER A 146 -19.22 13.53 4.26
N GLU A 147 -19.98 13.80 3.23
CA GLU A 147 -19.43 14.24 1.93
C GLU A 147 -18.68 15.57 2.04
N ASP A 148 -19.14 16.48 2.87
CA ASP A 148 -18.49 17.78 3.06
C ASP A 148 -17.18 17.63 3.85
N ASP A 149 -17.12 16.77 4.85
CA ASP A 149 -15.89 16.42 5.56
C ASP A 149 -14.85 15.81 4.61
N PHE A 150 -15.29 14.92 3.73
CA PHE A 150 -14.43 14.32 2.71
C PHE A 150 -13.87 15.38 1.74
N LYS A 151 -14.71 16.30 1.25
CA LYS A 151 -14.24 17.40 0.40
C LYS A 151 -13.23 18.27 1.12
N LEU A 152 -13.48 18.60 2.40
CA LEU A 152 -12.58 19.40 3.20
C LEU A 152 -11.24 18.70 3.39
N ALA A 153 -11.24 17.42 3.71
CA ALA A 153 -10.02 16.60 3.84
C ALA A 153 -9.19 16.62 2.55
N LEU A 154 -9.83 16.44 1.38
CA LEU A 154 -9.13 16.47 0.10
C LEU A 154 -8.59 17.84 -0.25
N MET A 155 -9.36 18.91 0.03
CA MET A 155 -8.88 20.28 -0.18
C MET A 155 -7.65 20.59 0.65
N ASP A 156 -7.58 20.11 1.89
CA ASP A 156 -6.43 20.30 2.76
C ASP A 156 -5.24 19.43 2.33
N TYR A 157 -5.49 18.20 1.96
CA TYR A 157 -4.45 17.27 1.49
C TYR A 157 -3.75 17.78 0.23
N TYR A 158 -4.51 18.12 -0.81
CA TYR A 158 -3.96 18.53 -2.11
C TYR A 158 -3.53 19.99 -2.19
N ARG A 159 -4.02 20.88 -1.31
CA ARG A 159 -3.61 22.29 -1.33
C ARG A 159 -2.14 22.51 -1.05
N ASN A 160 -1.53 21.64 -0.28
CA ASN A 160 -0.13 21.75 0.12
C ASN A 160 0.83 21.06 -0.85
N GLU A 161 0.32 20.46 -1.93
CA GLU A 161 1.12 19.84 -3.01
C GLU A 161 1.46 20.82 -4.16
N VAL A 162 1.06 22.10 -4.05
CA VAL A 162 1.26 23.11 -5.10
C VAL A 162 2.43 24.02 -4.78
#